data_19c3bd6ecf35de823645d3fd804dbb85
#
_entry.id   19c3bd6ecf35de823645d3fd804dbb85
#
_cell.length_a   1.000
_cell.length_b   1.000
_cell.length_c   1.000
_cell.angle_alpha   90.00
_cell.angle_beta   90.00
_cell.angle_gamma   90.00
#
_symmetry.space_group_name_H-M   'P 1'
#
loop_
_entity.id
_entity.type
_entity.pdbx_description
1 polymer ?
#
loop_
_entity_poly.entity_id
_entity_poly.type
_entity_poly.pdbx_seq_one_letter_code
_entity_poly.pdbx_strand_id
1 'polypeptide(L)'
;ELRFEGEYMPALKSLDTKGLVVYLGTFSKILAPGYRLGWVCADDEILAKYNFMEQAASLQASTVVQMETSKWIDMFDLDAHVNTIRECYRKRRAVMLETLAKELPEPCTFTRPEGGLFAWVVLPEYMNAKDLQMKCLEKKVAFVPGGSFFPNGGHDNTLRLNYSCMPEEKIVQGITALCQTIRENLK
;
A
#
# COMPACT_ATOMS: atom_id res chain seq x y z
N GLU A 1 4.37 -3.09 -10.28
CA GLU A 1 4.40 -1.91 -11.20
C GLU A 1 4.84 -0.62 -10.49
N LEU A 2 4.57 -0.43 -9.20
CA LEU A 2 4.85 0.83 -8.46
C LEU A 2 6.24 0.84 -7.78
N ARG A 3 7.26 0.30 -8.40
CA ARG A 3 8.65 0.40 -7.96
C ARG A 3 9.28 1.66 -8.58
N PHE A 4 9.98 2.47 -7.77
CA PHE A 4 10.56 3.75 -8.19
C PHE A 4 12.08 3.70 -8.33
N GLU A 5 12.72 2.78 -7.61
CA GLU A 5 14.17 2.63 -7.49
C GLU A 5 14.56 1.16 -7.58
N GLY A 6 15.83 0.89 -7.86
CA GLY A 6 16.36 -0.46 -7.99
C GLY A 6 15.96 -1.17 -9.29
N GLU A 7 16.32 -2.43 -9.39
CA GLU A 7 16.08 -3.26 -10.58
C GLU A 7 14.64 -3.78 -10.63
N TYR A 8 14.21 -4.17 -11.84
CA TYR A 8 12.93 -4.84 -12.04
C TYR A 8 12.90 -6.17 -11.27
N MET A 9 11.86 -6.37 -10.49
CA MET A 9 11.63 -7.61 -9.76
C MET A 9 10.56 -8.43 -10.49
N PRO A 10 10.90 -9.60 -11.05
CA PRO A 10 9.92 -10.46 -11.71
C PRO A 10 8.90 -11.00 -10.70
N ALA A 11 7.65 -11.14 -11.14
CA ALA A 11 6.63 -11.79 -10.33
C ALA A 11 6.99 -13.27 -10.12
N LEU A 12 6.70 -13.83 -8.95
CA LEU A 12 6.94 -15.26 -8.67
C LEU A 12 6.27 -16.17 -9.70
N LYS A 13 5.13 -15.75 -10.25
CA LYS A 13 4.43 -16.49 -11.32
C LYS A 13 5.27 -16.67 -12.58
N SER A 14 6.14 -15.72 -12.92
CA SER A 14 7.02 -15.84 -14.09
C SER A 14 8.10 -16.91 -13.94
N LEU A 15 8.37 -17.36 -12.71
CA LEU A 15 9.32 -18.42 -12.37
C LEU A 15 8.63 -19.78 -12.16
N ASP A 16 7.31 -19.82 -12.23
CA ASP A 16 6.51 -21.01 -11.95
C ASP A 16 6.44 -21.93 -13.17
N THR A 17 7.12 -23.06 -13.06
CA THR A 17 7.10 -24.14 -14.08
C THR A 17 6.20 -25.32 -13.70
N LYS A 18 5.54 -25.27 -12.53
CA LYS A 18 4.75 -26.38 -11.99
C LYS A 18 3.28 -26.02 -11.73
N GLY A 19 2.85 -24.82 -12.07
CA GLY A 19 1.47 -24.37 -11.84
C GLY A 19 1.10 -24.12 -10.37
N LEU A 20 2.10 -23.95 -9.49
CA LEU A 20 1.88 -23.83 -8.04
C LEU A 20 1.68 -22.39 -7.56
N VAL A 21 1.98 -21.41 -8.38
CA VAL A 21 1.87 -19.99 -8.03
C VAL A 21 0.58 -19.41 -8.58
N VAL A 22 -0.23 -18.82 -7.71
CA VAL A 22 -1.38 -18.00 -8.07
C VAL A 22 -0.96 -16.53 -8.04
N TYR A 23 -1.08 -15.84 -9.16
CA TYR A 23 -0.83 -14.42 -9.27
C TYR A 23 -2.13 -13.64 -9.21
N LEU A 24 -2.21 -12.71 -8.28
CA LEU A 24 -3.34 -11.81 -8.10
C LEU A 24 -2.93 -10.39 -8.51
N GLY A 25 -3.62 -9.84 -9.50
CA GLY A 25 -3.41 -8.47 -9.94
C GLY A 25 -4.62 -7.58 -9.64
N THR A 26 -4.40 -6.26 -9.64
CA THR A 26 -5.49 -5.31 -9.40
C THR A 26 -5.28 -4.01 -10.17
N PHE A 27 -6.35 -3.45 -10.70
CA PHE A 27 -6.37 -2.10 -11.28
C PHE A 27 -6.51 -0.99 -10.21
N SER A 28 -6.81 -1.34 -8.96
CA SER A 28 -7.06 -0.36 -7.89
C SER A 28 -5.88 0.57 -7.59
N LYS A 29 -4.64 0.17 -7.90
CA LYS A 29 -3.43 0.95 -7.58
C LYS A 29 -2.75 1.54 -8.80
N ILE A 30 -3.08 1.05 -9.98
CA ILE A 30 -2.45 1.44 -11.25
C ILE A 30 -3.43 2.14 -12.22
N LEU A 31 -4.74 2.10 -11.95
CA LEU A 31 -5.76 2.76 -12.76
C LEU A 31 -6.76 3.51 -11.86
N ALA A 32 -7.73 2.81 -11.29
CA ALA A 32 -8.77 3.43 -10.46
C ALA A 32 -9.26 2.50 -9.34
N PRO A 33 -9.15 2.90 -8.07
CA PRO A 33 -9.58 2.08 -6.94
C PRO A 33 -11.10 1.86 -6.90
N GLY A 34 -11.88 2.80 -7.43
CA GLY A 34 -13.34 2.73 -7.51
C GLY A 34 -13.87 1.65 -8.45
N TYR A 35 -13.09 1.18 -9.40
CA TYR A 35 -13.47 0.15 -10.35
C TYR A 35 -13.66 -1.23 -9.72
N ARG A 36 -13.03 -1.48 -8.57
CA ARG A 36 -13.10 -2.77 -7.87
C ARG A 36 -12.79 -3.97 -8.78
N LEU A 37 -11.85 -3.80 -9.71
CA LEU A 37 -11.47 -4.78 -10.71
C LEU A 37 -10.05 -5.29 -10.45
N GLY A 38 -9.88 -6.60 -10.57
CA GLY A 38 -8.62 -7.30 -10.51
C GLY A 38 -8.66 -8.54 -11.40
N TRP A 39 -7.56 -9.28 -11.40
CA TRP A 39 -7.45 -10.52 -12.17
C TRP A 39 -6.68 -11.58 -11.42
N VAL A 40 -6.91 -12.84 -11.82
CA VAL A 40 -6.17 -14.00 -11.32
C VAL A 40 -5.47 -14.66 -12.51
N CYS A 41 -4.20 -15.03 -12.32
CA CYS A 41 -3.46 -15.87 -13.25
C CYS A 41 -2.93 -17.09 -12.48
N ALA A 42 -3.43 -18.26 -12.82
CA ALA A 42 -3.11 -19.54 -12.15
C ALA A 42 -3.20 -20.69 -13.15
N ASP A 43 -2.88 -21.90 -12.69
CA ASP A 43 -3.15 -23.13 -13.44
C ASP A 43 -4.65 -23.33 -13.65
N ASP A 44 -5.03 -24.00 -14.75
CA ASP A 44 -6.43 -24.18 -15.15
C ASP A 44 -7.28 -24.88 -14.08
N GLU A 45 -6.71 -25.86 -13.37
CA GLU A 45 -7.41 -26.56 -12.31
C GLU A 45 -7.77 -25.62 -11.15
N ILE A 46 -6.86 -24.71 -10.81
CA ILE A 46 -7.06 -23.69 -9.78
C ILE A 46 -8.06 -22.63 -10.28
N LEU A 47 -7.92 -22.17 -11.53
CA LEU A 47 -8.83 -21.18 -12.13
C LEU A 47 -10.26 -21.67 -12.18
N ALA A 48 -10.48 -22.97 -12.46
CA ALA A 48 -11.82 -23.55 -12.44
C ALA A 48 -12.48 -23.43 -11.05
N LYS A 49 -11.72 -23.55 -9.97
CA LYS A 49 -12.23 -23.36 -8.59
C LYS A 49 -12.53 -21.89 -8.31
N TYR A 50 -11.67 -20.96 -8.75
CA TYR A 50 -11.95 -19.53 -8.64
C TYR A 50 -13.23 -19.13 -9.35
N ASN A 51 -13.42 -19.57 -10.61
CA ASN A 51 -14.62 -19.29 -11.39
C ASN A 51 -15.89 -19.81 -10.69
N PHE A 52 -15.84 -21.02 -10.14
CA PHE A 52 -16.96 -21.59 -9.39
C PHE A 52 -17.26 -20.77 -8.12
N MET A 53 -16.23 -20.37 -7.38
CA MET A 53 -16.40 -19.56 -6.16
C MET A 53 -16.90 -18.16 -6.47
N GLU A 54 -16.45 -17.54 -7.55
CA GLU A 54 -16.92 -16.21 -7.96
C GLU A 54 -18.40 -16.22 -8.30
N GLN A 55 -18.88 -17.25 -9.04
CA GLN A 55 -20.30 -17.42 -9.32
C GLN A 55 -21.14 -17.49 -8.05
N ALA A 56 -20.63 -18.15 -7.00
CA ALA A 56 -21.32 -18.25 -5.73
C ALA A 56 -21.26 -16.95 -4.89
N ALA A 57 -20.16 -16.20 -4.97
CA ALA A 57 -19.91 -15.04 -4.13
C ALA A 57 -20.47 -13.74 -4.69
N SER A 58 -20.33 -13.50 -5.99
CA SER A 58 -20.68 -12.21 -6.63
C SER A 58 -21.26 -12.34 -8.04
N LEU A 59 -21.41 -13.56 -8.57
CA LEU A 59 -21.72 -13.90 -9.96
C LEU A 59 -20.58 -13.51 -10.91
N GLN A 60 -20.20 -12.24 -10.95
CA GLN A 60 -19.07 -11.71 -11.73
C GLN A 60 -18.76 -10.27 -11.32
N ALA A 61 -17.57 -9.80 -11.66
CA ALA A 61 -17.25 -8.37 -11.62
C ALA A 61 -18.11 -7.61 -12.67
N SER A 62 -18.41 -6.33 -12.41
CA SER A 62 -19.25 -5.50 -13.27
C SER A 62 -18.79 -5.54 -14.74
N THR A 63 -19.63 -5.99 -15.64
CA THR A 63 -19.35 -6.05 -17.08
C THR A 63 -19.06 -4.66 -17.66
N VAL A 64 -19.78 -3.63 -17.21
CA VAL A 64 -19.56 -2.25 -17.64
C VAL A 64 -18.14 -1.79 -17.29
N VAL A 65 -17.70 -2.05 -16.06
CA VAL A 65 -16.35 -1.68 -15.62
C VAL A 65 -15.28 -2.47 -16.38
N GLN A 66 -15.52 -3.74 -16.69
CA GLN A 66 -14.60 -4.54 -17.51
C GLN A 66 -14.47 -3.96 -18.93
N MET A 67 -15.59 -3.63 -19.57
CA MET A 67 -15.62 -3.02 -20.92
C MET A 67 -14.95 -1.65 -20.92
N GLU A 68 -15.22 -0.81 -19.91
CA GLU A 68 -14.59 0.50 -19.76
C GLU A 68 -13.07 0.38 -19.55
N THR A 69 -12.62 -0.53 -18.69
CA THR A 69 -11.20 -0.80 -18.45
C THR A 69 -10.51 -1.29 -19.72
N SER A 70 -11.11 -2.25 -20.43
CA SER A 70 -10.60 -2.75 -21.72
C SER A 70 -10.47 -1.62 -22.73
N LYS A 71 -11.51 -0.81 -22.88
CA LYS A 71 -11.51 0.33 -23.81
C LYS A 71 -10.48 1.39 -23.43
N TRP A 72 -10.31 1.63 -22.13
CA TRP A 72 -9.28 2.56 -21.66
C TRP A 72 -7.86 2.08 -22.01
N ILE A 73 -7.56 0.78 -21.82
CA ILE A 73 -6.26 0.18 -22.17
C ILE A 73 -6.01 0.22 -23.68
N ASP A 74 -7.07 0.03 -24.50
CA ASP A 74 -6.97 0.13 -25.95
C ASP A 74 -6.68 1.55 -26.46
N MET A 75 -7.17 2.56 -25.73
CA MET A 75 -7.07 3.97 -26.15
C MET A 75 -5.88 4.71 -25.54
N PHE A 76 -5.38 4.27 -24.40
CA PHE A 76 -4.35 4.96 -23.64
C PHE A 76 -3.20 4.00 -23.30
N ASP A 77 -2.00 4.56 -23.18
CA ASP A 77 -0.82 3.83 -22.75
C ASP A 77 -0.81 3.66 -21.22
N LEU A 78 -1.08 2.44 -20.76
CA LEU A 78 -1.08 2.10 -19.34
C LEU A 78 0.31 2.28 -18.71
N ASP A 79 1.38 1.98 -19.42
CA ASP A 79 2.73 2.12 -18.90
C ASP A 79 3.13 3.59 -18.72
N ALA A 80 2.75 4.45 -19.65
CA ALA A 80 2.93 5.89 -19.51
C ALA A 80 2.13 6.45 -18.32
N HIS A 81 0.90 5.96 -18.12
CA HIS A 81 0.09 6.33 -16.96
C HIS A 81 0.74 5.87 -15.64
N VAL A 82 1.18 4.62 -15.57
CA VAL A 82 1.89 4.07 -14.39
C VAL A 82 3.17 4.85 -14.10
N ASN A 83 3.91 5.27 -15.12
CA ASN A 83 5.09 6.12 -14.94
C ASN A 83 4.74 7.49 -14.33
N THR A 84 3.63 8.08 -14.74
CA THR A 84 3.12 9.32 -14.11
C THR A 84 2.83 9.12 -12.63
N ILE A 85 2.20 8.00 -12.27
CA ILE A 85 1.95 7.62 -10.87
C ILE A 85 3.26 7.42 -10.10
N ARG A 86 4.23 6.70 -10.68
CA ARG A 86 5.56 6.47 -10.09
C ARG A 86 6.26 7.78 -9.75
N GLU A 87 6.28 8.74 -10.66
CA GLU A 87 6.91 10.05 -10.42
C GLU A 87 6.23 10.83 -9.30
N CYS A 88 4.89 10.82 -9.26
CA CYS A 88 4.13 11.45 -8.19
C CYS A 88 4.45 10.82 -6.83
N TYR A 89 4.42 9.49 -6.75
CA TYR A 89 4.64 8.77 -5.49
C TYR A 89 6.11 8.80 -5.05
N ARG A 90 7.05 8.82 -5.98
CA ARG A 90 8.48 9.01 -5.68
C ARG A 90 8.73 10.32 -4.93
N LYS A 91 8.15 11.44 -5.40
CA LYS A 91 8.26 12.76 -4.76
C LYS A 91 7.67 12.74 -3.36
N ARG A 92 6.45 12.26 -3.22
CA ARG A 92 5.73 12.19 -1.94
C ARG A 92 6.43 11.28 -0.94
N ARG A 93 6.94 10.12 -1.39
CA ARG A 93 7.76 9.24 -0.57
C ARG A 93 9.02 9.95 -0.07
N ALA A 94 9.76 10.62 -0.94
CA ALA A 94 10.97 11.35 -0.57
C ALA A 94 10.67 12.35 0.55
N VAL A 95 9.65 13.19 0.39
CA VAL A 95 9.21 14.17 1.40
C VAL A 95 8.84 13.49 2.73
N MET A 96 8.10 12.36 2.69
CA MET A 96 7.77 11.62 3.91
C MET A 96 9.00 11.08 4.61
N LEU A 97 9.91 10.43 3.88
CA LEU A 97 11.11 9.81 4.45
C LEU A 97 12.11 10.84 4.98
N GLU A 98 12.25 11.98 4.31
CA GLU A 98 13.08 13.10 4.77
C GLU A 98 12.51 13.71 6.06
N THR A 99 11.18 13.90 6.10
CA THR A 99 10.53 14.43 7.30
C THR A 99 10.64 13.45 8.48
N LEU A 100 10.44 12.14 8.23
CA LEU A 100 10.66 11.12 9.26
C LEU A 100 12.12 11.09 9.75
N ALA A 101 13.08 11.17 8.83
CA ALA A 101 14.49 11.17 9.18
C ALA A 101 14.89 12.37 10.08
N LYS A 102 14.22 13.49 9.88
CA LYS A 102 14.47 14.73 10.67
C LYS A 102 13.72 14.74 11.99
N GLU A 103 12.47 14.27 12.00
CA GLU A 103 11.54 14.52 13.10
C GLU A 103 11.27 13.29 13.98
N LEU A 104 11.51 12.07 13.49
CA LEU A 104 11.19 10.86 14.25
C LEU A 104 12.17 10.73 15.45
N PRO A 105 11.66 10.67 16.69
CA PRO A 105 12.54 10.55 17.85
C PRO A 105 13.10 9.14 18.00
N GLU A 106 14.31 9.04 18.52
CA GLU A 106 14.86 7.77 18.99
C GLU A 106 14.03 7.23 20.19
N PRO A 107 13.89 5.91 20.35
CA PRO A 107 14.48 4.82 19.56
C PRO A 107 13.56 4.32 18.42
N CYS A 108 12.64 5.14 17.92
CA CYS A 108 11.77 4.75 16.82
C CYS A 108 12.54 4.56 15.51
N THR A 109 12.09 3.61 14.68
CA THR A 109 12.70 3.34 13.37
C THR A 109 11.64 3.32 12.27
N PHE A 110 12.07 3.44 11.01
CA PHE A 110 11.17 3.34 9.86
C PHE A 110 11.83 2.70 8.66
N THR A 111 11.01 2.11 7.77
CA THR A 111 11.47 1.52 6.52
C THR A 111 11.72 2.58 5.46
N ARG A 112 12.65 2.28 4.54
CA ARG A 112 12.94 3.09 3.34
C ARG A 112 12.57 2.27 2.08
N PRO A 113 11.27 2.20 1.70
CA PRO A 113 10.82 1.38 0.59
C PRO A 113 11.30 1.95 -0.75
N GLU A 114 11.67 1.08 -1.69
CA GLU A 114 12.06 1.43 -3.05
C GLU A 114 10.87 1.60 -4.00
N GLY A 115 9.65 1.42 -3.48
CA GLY A 115 8.41 1.53 -4.23
C GLY A 115 7.17 1.35 -3.38
N GLY A 116 6.02 1.22 -4.03
CA GLY A 116 4.74 1.01 -3.37
C GLY A 116 4.08 2.30 -2.89
N LEU A 117 3.34 2.21 -1.78
CA LEU A 117 2.49 3.29 -1.27
C LEU A 117 2.71 3.60 0.21
N PHE A 118 3.52 2.78 0.91
CA PHE A 118 3.56 2.77 2.36
C PHE A 118 4.98 2.80 2.91
N ALA A 119 5.14 3.48 4.05
CA ALA A 119 6.27 3.34 4.95
C ALA A 119 5.79 2.68 6.25
N TRP A 120 6.68 1.93 6.88
CA TRP A 120 6.43 1.25 8.14
C TRP A 120 7.25 1.88 9.24
N VAL A 121 6.63 2.19 10.37
CA VAL A 121 7.30 2.76 11.55
C VAL A 121 7.19 1.77 12.70
N VAL A 122 8.28 1.63 13.45
CA VAL A 122 8.36 0.82 14.65
C VAL A 122 8.61 1.75 15.84
N LEU A 123 7.72 1.70 16.81
CA LEU A 123 7.78 2.40 18.08
C LEU A 123 8.47 1.53 19.15
N PRO A 124 8.87 2.08 20.30
CA PRO A 124 9.28 1.28 21.45
C PRO A 124 8.23 0.24 21.84
N GLU A 125 8.66 -0.93 22.33
CA GLU A 125 7.78 -2.05 22.65
C GLU A 125 6.67 -1.71 23.67
N TYR A 126 6.91 -0.77 24.57
CA TYR A 126 5.93 -0.34 25.57
C TYR A 126 4.81 0.57 25.00
N MET A 127 4.96 1.04 23.75
CA MET A 127 3.96 1.88 23.10
C MET A 127 2.96 1.04 22.31
N ASN A 128 1.68 1.43 22.37
CA ASN A 128 0.64 0.82 21.55
C ASN A 128 0.20 1.79 20.45
N ALA A 129 0.29 1.36 19.20
CA ALA A 129 -0.06 2.20 18.04
C ALA A 129 -1.56 2.54 17.96
N LYS A 130 -2.47 1.71 18.53
CA LYS A 130 -3.90 2.02 18.58
C LYS A 130 -4.17 3.18 19.56
N ASP A 131 -3.51 3.18 20.72
CA ASP A 131 -3.64 4.26 21.70
C ASP A 131 -3.04 5.56 21.16
N LEU A 132 -1.88 5.46 20.48
CA LEU A 132 -1.25 6.60 19.81
C LEU A 132 -2.15 7.15 18.69
N GLN A 133 -2.83 6.30 17.93
CA GLN A 133 -3.75 6.71 16.86
C GLN A 133 -4.85 7.63 17.39
N MET A 134 -5.45 7.31 18.53
CA MET A 134 -6.51 8.15 19.13
C MET A 134 -6.01 9.57 19.39
N LYS A 135 -4.80 9.72 19.93
CA LYS A 135 -4.17 11.03 20.17
C LYS A 135 -3.81 11.77 18.85
N CYS A 136 -3.37 11.02 17.84
CA CYS A 136 -3.07 11.59 16.53
C CYS A 136 -4.34 12.06 15.79
N LEU A 137 -5.46 11.38 15.95
CA LEU A 137 -6.75 11.79 15.36
C LEU A 137 -7.22 13.16 15.88
N GLU A 138 -6.95 13.49 17.14
CA GLU A 138 -7.23 14.83 17.71
C GLU A 138 -6.41 15.92 16.97
N LYS A 139 -5.22 15.57 16.49
CA LYS A 139 -4.36 16.42 15.64
C LYS A 139 -4.63 16.25 14.12
N LYS A 140 -5.73 15.58 13.75
CA LYS A 140 -6.15 15.30 12.35
C LYS A 140 -5.14 14.47 11.56
N VAL A 141 -4.40 13.60 12.23
CA VAL A 141 -3.47 12.63 11.61
C VAL A 141 -4.01 11.23 11.81
N ALA A 142 -4.14 10.48 10.71
CA ALA A 142 -4.55 9.09 10.71
C ALA A 142 -3.46 8.20 10.10
N PHE A 143 -3.28 7.02 10.67
CA PHE A 143 -2.43 5.95 10.16
C PHE A 143 -3.10 4.59 10.41
N VAL A 144 -2.53 3.50 9.95
CA VAL A 144 -3.05 2.17 10.22
C VAL A 144 -2.16 1.50 11.27
N PRO A 145 -2.68 1.13 12.47
CA PRO A 145 -1.93 0.35 13.46
C PRO A 145 -1.48 -0.99 12.88
N GLY A 146 -0.22 -1.34 13.12
CA GLY A 146 0.42 -2.46 12.45
C GLY A 146 0.03 -3.83 12.97
N GLY A 147 -0.41 -3.96 14.22
CA GLY A 147 -0.78 -5.25 14.82
C GLY A 147 -1.80 -6.06 14.01
N SER A 148 -2.69 -5.38 13.25
CA SER A 148 -3.67 -6.04 12.38
C SER A 148 -3.08 -6.79 11.18
N PHE A 149 -1.80 -6.56 10.85
CA PHE A 149 -1.10 -7.23 9.75
C PHE A 149 -0.39 -8.50 10.16
N PHE A 150 -0.40 -8.84 11.44
CA PHE A 150 0.25 -10.03 11.98
C PHE A 150 -0.80 -11.08 12.35
N PRO A 151 -0.83 -12.24 11.66
CA PRO A 151 -1.88 -13.26 11.85
C PRO A 151 -1.88 -13.89 13.25
N ASN A 152 -0.72 -13.90 13.90
CA ASN A 152 -0.57 -14.44 15.26
C ASN A 152 -0.65 -13.37 16.36
N GLY A 153 -1.04 -12.15 16.01
CA GLY A 153 -1.05 -11.02 16.93
C GLY A 153 0.35 -10.48 17.27
N GLY A 154 0.43 -9.57 18.24
CA GLY A 154 1.67 -8.89 18.61
C GLY A 154 2.00 -7.72 17.69
N HIS A 155 3.21 -7.16 17.87
CA HIS A 155 3.69 -6.01 17.11
C HIS A 155 2.78 -4.76 17.17
N ASP A 156 2.07 -4.60 18.29
CA ASP A 156 1.16 -3.47 18.53
C ASP A 156 1.88 -2.11 18.57
N ASN A 157 3.20 -2.14 18.68
CA ASN A 157 4.09 -0.97 18.60
C ASN A 157 4.47 -0.58 17.17
N THR A 158 3.73 -1.04 16.16
CA THR A 158 4.02 -0.73 14.76
C THR A 158 2.87 0.02 14.09
N LEU A 159 3.18 0.81 13.04
CA LEU A 159 2.17 1.52 12.27
C LEU A 159 2.58 1.69 10.80
N ARG A 160 1.57 1.77 9.93
CA ARG A 160 1.74 1.96 8.49
C ARG A 160 1.29 3.36 8.08
N LEU A 161 2.19 4.09 7.42
CA LEU A 161 1.94 5.40 6.83
C LEU A 161 1.71 5.26 5.32
N ASN A 162 0.83 6.09 4.77
CA ASN A 162 0.55 6.15 3.34
C ASN A 162 1.00 7.49 2.77
N TYR A 163 1.82 7.47 1.71
CA TYR A 163 2.26 8.68 1.01
C TYR A 163 1.57 8.91 -0.35
N SER A 164 0.67 8.01 -0.77
CA SER A 164 0.08 8.10 -2.11
C SER A 164 -1.06 9.11 -2.22
N CYS A 165 -1.71 9.48 -1.12
CA CYS A 165 -2.98 10.22 -1.14
C CYS A 165 -2.84 11.73 -0.96
N MET A 166 -1.95 12.18 -0.05
CA MET A 166 -1.86 13.58 0.34
C MET A 166 -0.78 14.34 -0.44
N PRO A 167 -0.96 15.65 -0.70
CA PRO A 167 0.09 16.49 -1.26
C PRO A 167 1.24 16.66 -0.26
N GLU A 168 2.42 17.00 -0.78
CA GLU A 168 3.68 17.04 -0.04
C GLU A 168 3.61 17.91 1.23
N GLU A 169 3.00 19.07 1.16
CA GLU A 169 2.82 19.97 2.32
C GLU A 169 2.03 19.31 3.45
N LYS A 170 0.97 18.56 3.10
CA LYS A 170 0.16 17.82 4.07
C LYS A 170 0.90 16.62 4.65
N ILE A 171 1.77 16.00 3.87
CA ILE A 171 2.66 14.93 4.35
C ILE A 171 3.60 15.49 5.42
N VAL A 172 4.27 16.62 5.15
CA VAL A 172 5.16 17.28 6.14
C VAL A 172 4.39 17.61 7.41
N GLN A 173 3.24 18.29 7.29
CA GLN A 173 2.42 18.66 8.45
C GLN A 173 1.99 17.44 9.28
N GLY A 174 1.50 16.40 8.61
CA GLY A 174 1.02 15.18 9.27
C GLY A 174 2.16 14.40 9.95
N ILE A 175 3.29 14.24 9.30
CA ILE A 175 4.46 13.54 9.87
C ILE A 175 5.03 14.31 11.05
N THR A 176 5.13 15.65 10.95
CA THR A 176 5.58 16.49 12.07
C THR A 176 4.66 16.34 13.30
N ALA A 177 3.34 16.40 13.09
CA ALA A 177 2.37 16.22 14.16
C ALA A 177 2.41 14.80 14.76
N LEU A 178 2.60 13.76 13.93
CA LEU A 178 2.81 12.39 14.38
C LEU A 178 4.06 12.29 15.28
N CYS A 179 5.20 12.78 14.80
CA CYS A 179 6.46 12.71 15.53
C CYS A 179 6.39 13.49 16.84
N GLN A 180 5.72 14.64 16.86
CA GLN A 180 5.47 15.38 18.10
C GLN A 180 4.63 14.54 19.08
N THR A 181 3.55 13.90 18.61
CA THR A 181 2.69 13.06 19.46
C THR A 181 3.49 11.85 19.99
N ILE A 182 4.38 11.28 19.20
CA ILE A 182 5.28 10.20 19.66
C ILE A 182 6.17 10.74 20.80
N ARG A 183 6.84 11.89 20.62
CA ARG A 183 7.72 12.50 21.66
C ARG A 183 6.97 12.75 22.97
N GLU A 184 5.73 13.23 22.91
CA GLU A 184 4.88 13.50 24.08
C GLU A 184 4.51 12.22 24.85
N ASN A 185 4.72 11.05 24.26
CA ASN A 185 4.37 9.73 24.81
C ASN A 185 5.56 8.80 25.01
N LEU A 186 6.78 9.25 24.72
CA LEU A 186 8.01 8.53 25.11
C LEU A 186 8.19 8.58 26.62
N LYS A 187 8.74 7.48 27.17
CA LYS A 187 9.10 7.37 28.59
C LYS A 187 10.55 7.72 28.81
#